data_64ccf20e97c25407a75ee779a7475f22
#
_entry.id   64ccf20e97c25407a75ee779a7475f22
#
_cell.length_a   1.000
_cell.length_b   1.000
_cell.length_c   1.000
_cell.angle_alpha   90.00
_cell.angle_beta   90.00
_cell.angle_gamma   90.00
#
_symmetry.space_group_name_H-M   'P 1'
#
loop_
_entity.id
_entity.type
_entity.pdbx_description
1 polymer ?
#
loop_
_entity_poly.entity_id
_entity_poly.type
_entity_poly.pdbx_seq_one_letter_code
_entity_poly.pdbx_strand_id
1 'polypeptide(L)'
;MRHLASGTISLGVGVSLAARLARLHAECLRLIETWAPSVVVLERAFVGRNVQSAFRIGEVRGAVLAAVATAGVAFEEYTPAAVKLAAIGHGTADKDAVGRGVTLRLGLPRRPSADAADALALALCHLQDSPLRTALARAGTLR
;
A
#
# COMPACT_ATOMS: atom_id res chain seq x y z
N MET A 1 -14.10 -10.71 -0.75
CA MET A 1 -13.47 -9.37 -0.70
C MET A 1 -14.25 -8.42 -1.59
N ARG A 2 -14.42 -7.17 -1.19
CA ARG A 2 -15.12 -6.15 -1.98
C ARG A 2 -14.22 -4.92 -2.12
N HIS A 3 -14.00 -4.46 -3.35
CA HIS A 3 -13.36 -3.17 -3.63
C HIS A 3 -14.30 -2.02 -3.24
N LEU A 4 -13.79 -1.05 -2.47
CA LEU A 4 -14.53 0.14 -2.05
C LEU A 4 -14.11 1.35 -2.88
N ALA A 5 -12.82 1.67 -2.89
CA ALA A 5 -12.26 2.78 -3.63
C ALA A 5 -10.79 2.52 -3.97
N SER A 6 -10.31 3.12 -5.04
CA SER A 6 -8.90 3.20 -5.39
C SER A 6 -8.64 4.45 -6.24
N GLY A 7 -7.41 4.96 -6.19
CA GLY A 7 -7.03 6.14 -6.94
C GLY A 7 -5.58 6.52 -6.69
N THR A 8 -5.22 7.70 -7.17
CA THR A 8 -3.89 8.30 -6.99
C THR A 8 -4.02 9.70 -6.38
N ILE A 9 -3.09 10.06 -5.52
CA ILE A 9 -3.02 11.40 -4.93
C ILE A 9 -2.05 12.22 -5.78
N SER A 10 -2.57 13.26 -6.45
CA SER A 10 -1.72 14.21 -7.16
C SER A 10 -1.16 15.25 -6.19
N LEU A 11 0.17 15.32 -6.09
CA LEU A 11 0.86 16.24 -5.19
C LEU A 11 1.21 17.60 -5.83
N GLY A 12 0.87 17.76 -7.12
CA GLY A 12 1.14 18.99 -7.89
C GLY A 12 2.53 19.00 -8.53
N VAL A 13 2.66 19.81 -9.59
CA VAL A 13 3.90 20.07 -10.32
C VAL A 13 4.38 21.49 -9.96
N GLY A 14 5.69 21.72 -9.84
CA GLY A 14 6.25 23.04 -9.54
C GLY A 14 6.08 23.52 -8.09
N VAL A 15 5.61 22.65 -7.19
CA VAL A 15 5.45 22.96 -5.76
C VAL A 15 6.66 22.46 -4.98
N SER A 16 7.01 23.14 -3.88
CA SER A 16 8.13 22.72 -3.02
C SER A 16 7.91 21.34 -2.43
N LEU A 17 8.98 20.62 -2.10
CA LEU A 17 8.91 19.32 -1.45
C LEU A 17 8.10 19.38 -0.15
N ALA A 18 8.36 20.37 0.69
CA ALA A 18 7.63 20.55 1.95
C ALA A 18 6.11 20.67 1.74
N ALA A 19 5.68 21.46 0.76
CA ALA A 19 4.28 21.62 0.43
C ALA A 19 3.65 20.30 -0.10
N ARG A 20 4.40 19.52 -0.89
CA ARG A 20 3.96 18.21 -1.38
C ARG A 20 3.80 17.21 -0.23
N LEU A 21 4.75 17.16 0.71
CA LEU A 21 4.68 16.28 1.87
C LEU A 21 3.53 16.67 2.81
N ALA A 22 3.33 17.97 3.05
CA ALA A 22 2.20 18.46 3.83
C ALA A 22 0.85 18.09 3.20
N ARG A 23 0.73 18.23 1.87
CA ARG A 23 -0.47 17.82 1.13
C ARG A 23 -0.69 16.31 1.22
N LEU A 24 0.36 15.50 1.05
CA LEU A 24 0.27 14.05 1.18
C LEU A 24 -0.23 13.65 2.57
N HIS A 25 0.35 14.22 3.61
CA HIS A 25 -0.04 13.98 5.00
C HIS A 25 -1.53 14.30 5.22
N ALA A 26 -1.98 15.48 4.77
CA ALA A 26 -3.37 15.92 4.91
C ALA A 26 -4.33 14.99 4.15
N GLU A 27 -3.98 14.58 2.93
CA GLU A 27 -4.80 13.64 2.14
C GLU A 27 -4.86 12.24 2.78
N CYS A 28 -3.78 11.76 3.38
CA CYS A 28 -3.79 10.51 4.13
C CYS A 28 -4.74 10.59 5.33
N LEU A 29 -4.70 11.65 6.12
CA LEU A 29 -5.62 11.87 7.24
C LEU A 29 -7.08 11.90 6.76
N ARG A 30 -7.36 12.65 5.70
CA ARG A 30 -8.69 12.74 5.11
C ARG A 30 -9.22 11.38 4.64
N LEU A 31 -8.37 10.57 3.99
CA LEU A 31 -8.74 9.22 3.55
C LEU A 31 -9.00 8.29 4.74
N ILE A 32 -8.17 8.36 5.78
CA ILE A 32 -8.35 7.57 7.00
C ILE A 32 -9.67 7.97 7.68
N GLU A 33 -9.96 9.23 7.81
CA GLU A 33 -11.22 9.73 8.37
C GLU A 33 -12.43 9.28 7.54
N THR A 34 -12.34 9.40 6.20
CA THR A 34 -13.44 9.06 5.29
C THR A 34 -13.78 7.57 5.30
N TRP A 35 -12.77 6.70 5.32
CA TRP A 35 -12.95 5.27 5.15
C TRP A 35 -12.83 4.46 6.44
N ALA A 36 -12.37 5.10 7.52
CA ALA A 36 -12.17 4.49 8.85
C ALA A 36 -11.54 3.07 8.80
N PRO A 37 -10.37 2.90 8.13
CA PRO A 37 -9.75 1.59 7.99
C PRO A 37 -9.28 1.09 9.35
N SER A 38 -9.35 -0.23 9.58
CA SER A 38 -8.77 -0.86 10.76
C SER A 38 -7.24 -0.95 10.70
N VAL A 39 -6.66 -0.91 9.49
CA VAL A 39 -5.22 -0.98 9.25
C VAL A 39 -4.84 -0.23 7.99
N VAL A 40 -3.69 0.43 8.01
CA VAL A 40 -3.03 0.99 6.83
C VAL A 40 -1.84 0.11 6.50
N VAL A 41 -1.71 -0.28 5.24
CA VAL A 41 -0.59 -1.11 4.76
C VAL A 41 0.29 -0.32 3.80
N LEU A 42 1.61 -0.46 3.95
CA LEU A 42 2.60 0.10 3.05
C LEU A 42 3.51 -0.98 2.49
N GLU A 43 3.97 -0.76 1.27
CA GLU A 43 5.06 -1.57 0.73
C GLU A 43 6.36 -1.24 1.47
N ARG A 44 7.10 -2.27 1.87
CA ARG A 44 8.42 -2.08 2.48
C ARG A 44 9.36 -1.47 1.44
N ALA A 45 9.85 -0.28 1.72
CA ALA A 45 10.77 0.40 0.83
C ALA A 45 12.06 -0.41 0.65
N PHE A 46 12.43 -0.69 -0.59
CA PHE A 46 13.73 -1.26 -0.93
C PHE A 46 14.68 -0.11 -1.27
N VAL A 47 15.73 0.04 -0.50
CA VAL A 47 16.74 1.06 -0.76
C VAL A 47 17.67 0.53 -1.84
N GLY A 48 17.48 1.03 -3.07
CA GLY A 48 18.42 0.78 -4.18
C GLY A 48 19.74 1.56 -3.98
N ARG A 49 20.65 1.42 -4.94
CA ARG A 49 21.98 2.08 -4.89
C ARG A 49 21.94 3.62 -5.01
N ASN A 50 20.80 4.19 -5.38
CA ASN A 50 20.66 5.64 -5.53
C ASN A 50 20.19 6.29 -4.22
N VAL A 51 21.14 6.94 -3.53
CA VAL A 51 20.93 7.58 -2.24
C VAL A 51 19.85 8.68 -2.30
N GLN A 52 19.82 9.51 -3.37
CA GLN A 52 18.81 10.56 -3.48
C GLN A 52 17.39 9.98 -3.62
N SER A 53 17.22 8.90 -4.38
CA SER A 53 15.94 8.22 -4.48
C SER A 53 15.52 7.62 -3.14
N ALA A 54 16.46 7.07 -2.37
CA ALA A 54 16.21 6.54 -1.05
C ALA A 54 15.74 7.63 -0.07
N PHE A 55 16.35 8.81 -0.08
CA PHE A 55 15.91 9.95 0.74
C PHE A 55 14.48 10.37 0.39
N ARG A 56 14.15 10.53 -0.90
CA ARG A 56 12.80 10.92 -1.34
C ARG A 56 11.75 9.89 -0.94
N ILE A 57 12.05 8.61 -1.07
CA ILE A 57 11.15 7.54 -0.62
C ILE A 57 10.96 7.62 0.91
N GLY A 58 12.03 7.85 1.67
CA GLY A 58 11.99 8.01 3.11
C GLY A 58 11.14 9.20 3.55
N GLU A 59 11.27 10.36 2.89
CA GLU A 59 10.48 11.56 3.18
C GLU A 59 8.96 11.33 2.94
N VAL A 60 8.61 10.77 1.79
CA VAL A 60 7.23 10.44 1.46
C VAL A 60 6.67 9.42 2.45
N ARG A 61 7.43 8.37 2.74
CA ARG A 61 7.07 7.36 3.71
C ARG A 61 6.87 7.94 5.11
N GLY A 62 7.77 8.83 5.55
CA GLY A 62 7.67 9.53 6.83
C GLY A 62 6.37 10.33 6.95
N ALA A 63 5.96 11.04 5.90
CA ALA A 63 4.70 11.79 5.88
C ALA A 63 3.47 10.88 6.03
N VAL A 64 3.46 9.71 5.36
CA VAL A 64 2.38 8.73 5.48
C VAL A 64 2.35 8.13 6.88
N LEU A 65 3.50 7.71 7.43
CA LEU A 65 3.58 7.12 8.77
C LEU A 65 3.14 8.11 9.85
N ALA A 66 3.53 9.39 9.73
CA ALA A 66 3.08 10.44 10.63
C ALA A 66 1.55 10.60 10.61
N ALA A 67 0.93 10.58 9.43
CA ALA A 67 -0.53 10.65 9.31
C ALA A 67 -1.21 9.44 9.97
N VAL A 68 -0.71 8.22 9.72
CA VAL A 68 -1.25 6.99 10.31
C VAL A 68 -1.15 6.99 11.82
N ALA A 69 0.01 7.40 12.36
CA ALA A 69 0.24 7.52 13.81
C ALA A 69 -0.67 8.59 14.44
N THR A 70 -0.83 9.75 13.79
CA THR A 70 -1.73 10.81 14.25
C THR A 70 -3.18 10.34 14.32
N ALA A 71 -3.60 9.53 13.34
CA ALA A 71 -4.95 8.97 13.30
C ALA A 71 -5.16 7.78 14.26
N GLY A 72 -4.11 7.25 14.88
CA GLY A 72 -4.19 6.10 15.79
C GLY A 72 -4.59 4.78 15.10
N VAL A 73 -4.35 4.64 13.80
CA VAL A 73 -4.68 3.43 13.03
C VAL A 73 -3.51 2.45 13.03
N ALA A 74 -3.80 1.16 13.06
CA ALA A 74 -2.79 0.11 12.97
C ALA A 74 -2.03 0.19 11.63
N PHE A 75 -0.76 -0.22 11.65
CA PHE A 75 0.13 -0.15 10.50
C PHE A 75 0.83 -1.49 10.25
N GLU A 76 0.88 -1.92 9.00
CA GLU A 76 1.53 -3.15 8.56
C GLU A 76 2.36 -2.93 7.29
N GLU A 77 3.37 -3.77 7.08
CA GLU A 77 4.27 -3.69 5.92
C GLU A 77 4.46 -5.04 5.25
N TYR A 78 4.51 -4.99 3.92
CA TYR A 78 4.78 -6.17 3.10
C TYR A 78 5.93 -5.92 2.12
N THR A 79 6.70 -6.98 1.87
CA THR A 79 7.78 -6.93 0.87
C THR A 79 7.20 -6.95 -0.55
N PRO A 80 7.91 -6.37 -1.55
CA PRO A 80 7.50 -6.45 -2.95
C PRO A 80 7.25 -7.88 -3.45
N ALA A 81 8.05 -8.83 -2.96
CA ALA A 81 7.89 -10.25 -3.31
C ALA A 81 6.57 -10.83 -2.78
N ALA A 82 6.21 -10.53 -1.52
CA ALA A 82 4.94 -10.96 -0.94
C ALA A 82 3.73 -10.36 -1.68
N VAL A 83 3.81 -9.08 -2.03
CA VAL A 83 2.75 -8.37 -2.78
C VAL A 83 2.54 -9.00 -4.16
N LYS A 84 3.62 -9.27 -4.90
CA LYS A 84 3.54 -9.95 -6.21
C LYS A 84 2.92 -11.34 -6.09
N LEU A 85 3.40 -12.13 -5.14
CA LEU A 85 2.86 -13.48 -4.90
C LEU A 85 1.35 -13.43 -4.62
N ALA A 86 0.90 -12.50 -3.79
CA ALA A 86 -0.51 -12.32 -3.47
C ALA A 86 -1.36 -11.89 -4.67
N ALA A 87 -0.82 -11.03 -5.55
CA ALA A 87 -1.57 -10.51 -6.71
C ALA A 87 -1.77 -11.57 -7.80
N ILE A 88 -0.79 -12.44 -8.06
CA ILE A 88 -0.73 -13.30 -9.25
C ILE A 88 -0.41 -14.77 -8.98
N GLY A 89 -0.12 -15.14 -7.74
CA GLY A 89 0.20 -16.52 -7.38
C GLY A 89 1.65 -16.96 -7.64
N HIS A 90 2.50 -16.13 -8.29
CA HIS A 90 3.93 -16.40 -8.49
C HIS A 90 4.74 -15.10 -8.53
N GLY A 91 6.01 -15.14 -8.09
CA GLY A 91 6.84 -13.96 -7.83
C GLY A 91 7.53 -13.31 -9.04
N THR A 92 7.45 -13.89 -10.26
CA THR A 92 8.23 -13.48 -11.45
C THR A 92 7.46 -12.65 -12.47
N ALA A 93 6.31 -12.08 -12.11
CA ALA A 93 5.47 -11.38 -13.06
C ALA A 93 5.86 -9.93 -13.30
N ASP A 94 5.58 -9.48 -14.52
CA ASP A 94 5.69 -8.11 -14.94
C ASP A 94 4.59 -7.21 -14.29
N LYS A 95 4.74 -5.89 -14.41
CA LYS A 95 3.74 -4.93 -13.89
C LYS A 95 2.37 -5.11 -14.52
N ASP A 96 2.32 -5.56 -15.76
CA ASP A 96 1.08 -5.82 -16.48
C ASP A 96 0.31 -7.00 -15.88
N ALA A 97 1.00 -8.03 -15.43
CA ALA A 97 0.39 -9.18 -14.78
C ALA A 97 -0.23 -8.80 -13.43
N VAL A 98 0.41 -7.93 -12.65
CA VAL A 98 -0.15 -7.43 -11.38
C VAL A 98 -1.49 -6.70 -11.64
N GLY A 99 -1.54 -5.78 -12.60
CA GLY A 99 -2.76 -5.07 -12.95
C GLY A 99 -3.90 -6.00 -13.39
N ARG A 100 -3.60 -7.02 -14.21
CA ARG A 100 -4.58 -8.05 -14.61
C ARG A 100 -5.05 -8.89 -13.43
N GLY A 101 -4.12 -9.35 -12.60
CA GLY A 101 -4.42 -10.17 -11.42
C GLY A 101 -5.33 -9.46 -10.43
N VAL A 102 -5.05 -8.20 -10.13
CA VAL A 102 -5.87 -7.34 -9.27
C VAL A 102 -7.26 -7.12 -9.86
N THR A 103 -7.35 -6.80 -11.16
CA THR A 103 -8.62 -6.61 -11.87
C THR A 103 -9.52 -7.83 -11.75
N LEU A 104 -8.96 -9.01 -12.01
CA LEU A 104 -9.69 -10.28 -11.95
C LEU A 104 -10.14 -10.62 -10.52
N ARG A 105 -9.22 -10.52 -9.54
CA ARG A 105 -9.50 -10.89 -8.14
C ARG A 105 -10.52 -10.01 -7.45
N LEU A 106 -10.56 -8.72 -7.81
CA LEU A 106 -11.50 -7.76 -7.24
C LEU A 106 -12.74 -7.54 -8.10
N GLY A 107 -12.85 -8.19 -9.27
CA GLY A 107 -13.97 -8.03 -10.20
C GLY A 107 -14.12 -6.59 -10.70
N LEU A 108 -13.00 -5.89 -10.96
CA LEU A 108 -13.06 -4.49 -11.36
C LEU A 108 -13.59 -4.36 -12.80
N PRO A 109 -14.44 -3.36 -13.08
CA PRO A 109 -15.02 -3.16 -14.40
C PRO A 109 -13.98 -2.70 -15.44
N ARG A 110 -12.85 -2.16 -14.98
CA ARG A 110 -11.73 -1.71 -15.82
C ARG A 110 -10.43 -1.83 -15.06
N ARG A 111 -9.33 -1.89 -15.80
CA ARG A 111 -7.99 -1.94 -15.23
C ARG A 111 -7.66 -0.62 -14.52
N PRO A 112 -7.16 -0.64 -13.27
CA PRO A 112 -6.71 0.54 -12.56
C PRO A 112 -5.40 1.08 -13.16
N SER A 113 -5.02 2.32 -12.82
CA SER A 113 -3.68 2.84 -13.10
C SER A 113 -2.61 1.98 -12.42
N ALA A 114 -1.36 2.06 -12.87
CA ALA A 114 -0.26 1.26 -12.31
C ALA A 114 -0.14 1.45 -10.80
N ASP A 115 -0.09 2.69 -10.33
CA ASP A 115 0.04 3.01 -8.91
C ASP A 115 -1.16 2.50 -8.08
N ALA A 116 -2.38 2.63 -8.62
CA ALA A 116 -3.57 2.10 -7.96
C ALA A 116 -3.60 0.56 -7.96
N ALA A 117 -3.06 -0.10 -9.01
CA ALA A 117 -2.92 -1.54 -9.07
C ALA A 117 -1.94 -2.04 -8.01
N ASP A 118 -0.81 -1.36 -7.83
CA ASP A 118 0.19 -1.69 -6.81
C ASP A 118 -0.39 -1.56 -5.39
N ALA A 119 -1.13 -0.48 -5.12
CA ALA A 119 -1.82 -0.29 -3.85
C ALA A 119 -2.90 -1.35 -3.58
N LEU A 120 -3.67 -1.73 -4.60
CA LEU A 120 -4.67 -2.79 -4.49
C LEU A 120 -4.04 -4.18 -4.30
N ALA A 121 -2.90 -4.45 -4.95
CA ALA A 121 -2.14 -5.68 -4.74
C ALA A 121 -1.63 -5.80 -3.31
N LEU A 122 -1.18 -4.68 -2.73
CA LEU A 122 -0.76 -4.60 -1.33
C LEU A 122 -1.93 -4.88 -0.37
N ALA A 123 -3.11 -4.30 -0.63
CA ALA A 123 -4.31 -4.58 0.15
C ALA A 123 -4.74 -6.06 0.05
N LEU A 124 -4.67 -6.67 -1.15
CA LEU A 124 -4.92 -8.10 -1.34
C LEU A 124 -3.93 -8.96 -0.56
N CYS A 125 -2.66 -8.60 -0.54
CA CYS A 125 -1.62 -9.28 0.24
C CYS A 125 -1.99 -9.33 1.72
N HIS A 126 -2.34 -8.19 2.30
CA HIS A 126 -2.76 -8.11 3.69
C HIS A 126 -4.00 -8.95 3.99
N LEU A 127 -5.03 -8.85 3.16
CA LEU A 127 -6.28 -9.59 3.34
C LEU A 127 -6.13 -11.11 3.22
N GLN A 128 -5.12 -11.59 2.50
CA GLN A 128 -4.80 -13.02 2.40
C GLN A 128 -3.94 -13.49 3.58
N ASP A 129 -2.99 -12.68 4.01
CA ASP A 129 -2.05 -13.00 5.09
C ASP A 129 -2.69 -12.91 6.49
N SER A 130 -3.55 -11.93 6.71
CA SER A 130 -4.17 -11.65 8.02
C SER A 130 -4.94 -12.85 8.61
N PRO A 131 -5.79 -13.59 7.87
CA PRO A 131 -6.45 -14.78 8.39
C PRO A 131 -5.47 -15.90 8.76
N LEU A 132 -4.42 -16.09 7.96
CA LEU A 132 -3.38 -17.09 8.23
C LEU A 132 -2.58 -16.74 9.48
N ARG A 133 -2.14 -15.50 9.62
CA ARG A 133 -1.44 -15.02 10.83
C ARG A 133 -2.32 -15.18 12.08
N THR A 134 -3.60 -14.86 12.00
CA THR A 134 -4.55 -15.03 13.11
C THR A 134 -4.71 -16.50 13.48
N ALA A 135 -4.80 -17.41 12.51
CA ALA A 135 -4.90 -18.83 12.75
C ALA A 135 -3.62 -19.41 13.39
N LEU A 136 -2.44 -19.01 12.90
CA LEU A 136 -1.15 -19.41 13.46
C LEU A 136 -0.92 -18.89 14.89
N ALA A 137 -1.33 -17.67 15.18
CA ALA A 137 -1.26 -17.10 16.52
C ALA A 137 -2.15 -17.88 17.50
N ARG A 138 -3.38 -18.24 17.10
CA ARG A 138 -4.28 -19.08 17.91
C ARG A 138 -3.74 -20.49 18.11
N ALA A 139 -3.02 -21.04 17.14
CA ALA A 139 -2.38 -22.35 17.25
C ALA A 139 -1.08 -22.34 18.10
N GLY A 140 -0.65 -21.19 18.62
CA GLY A 140 0.59 -21.06 19.42
C GLY A 140 1.89 -21.17 18.60
N THR A 141 1.82 -21.07 17.29
CA THR A 141 2.97 -21.27 16.39
C THR A 141 3.79 -19.98 16.19
N LEU A 142 3.23 -18.83 16.51
CA LEU A 142 3.91 -17.52 16.50
C LEU A 142 4.15 -17.06 17.95
N ARG A 143 5.41 -17.06 18.36
CA ARG A 143 5.92 -16.35 19.54
C ARG A 143 6.65 -15.10 19.12
#